data_61da106b7216c36bdb2fe1eeea9e2cca
#
_entry.id   61da106b7216c36bdb2fe1eeea9e2cca
#
_cell.length_a   1.000
_cell.length_b   1.000
_cell.length_c   1.000
_cell.angle_alpha   90.00
_cell.angle_beta   90.00
_cell.angle_gamma   90.00
#
_symmetry.space_group_name_H-M   'P 1'
#
loop_
_entity.id
_entity.type
_entity.pdbx_description
1 polymer ?
#
loop_
_entity_poly.entity_id
_entity_poly.type
_entity_poly.pdbx_seq_one_letter_code
_entity_poly.pdbx_strand_id
1 'polypeptide(L)'
;RAPDAVVLTDLEGQITAANQTFLELAELATEEQAVGRSIDRWLGRTGVDLNVLLSNLRQREAVRLFATTLRGEYGGTTEVEISAILYAQDDGGSFGFFIRDIGRRIGAESALSVRLPKSVEQITQQIGRVPLKELVRQSTDLVEKLCIEAALELTGDNRASAAELLGVSRQGLYAKLHRYKLADKGAED
;
A
#
# COMPACT_ATOMS: atom_id res chain seq x y z
N ARG A 1 8.24 4.00 26.17
CA ARG A 1 7.98 3.04 25.08
C ARG A 1 8.17 3.78 23.77
N ALA A 2 8.95 3.25 22.83
CA ALA A 2 9.04 3.80 21.49
C ALA A 2 7.68 3.59 20.79
N PRO A 3 7.14 4.61 20.11
CA PRO A 3 5.85 4.49 19.41
C PRO A 3 5.93 3.56 18.19
N ASP A 4 7.11 3.46 17.59
CA ASP A 4 7.37 2.62 16.42
C ASP A 4 8.03 1.30 16.83
N ALA A 5 7.73 0.22 16.12
CA ALA A 5 8.42 -1.04 16.25
C ALA A 5 9.82 -0.93 15.63
N VAL A 6 10.83 -1.47 16.33
CA VAL A 6 12.22 -1.46 15.90
C VAL A 6 12.74 -2.89 15.88
N VAL A 7 13.34 -3.29 14.75
CA VAL A 7 13.96 -4.60 14.57
C VAL A 7 15.34 -4.42 13.99
N LEU A 8 16.33 -5.09 14.58
CA LEU A 8 17.68 -5.22 14.04
C LEU A 8 17.83 -6.60 13.41
N THR A 9 18.47 -6.67 12.25
CA THR A 9 18.76 -7.94 11.58
C THR A 9 20.21 -7.98 11.11
N ASP A 10 20.70 -9.17 10.82
CA ASP A 10 21.89 -9.33 9.99
C ASP A 10 21.62 -8.97 8.52
N LEU A 11 22.63 -9.16 7.66
CA LEU A 11 22.55 -8.84 6.23
C LEU A 11 21.64 -9.80 5.43
N GLU A 12 21.28 -10.92 6.00
CA GLU A 12 20.37 -11.94 5.47
C GLU A 12 18.91 -11.73 5.94
N GLY A 13 18.67 -10.77 6.86
CA GLY A 13 17.35 -10.47 7.40
C GLY A 13 16.95 -11.35 8.58
N GLN A 14 17.93 -12.05 9.24
CA GLN A 14 17.67 -12.76 10.49
C GLN A 14 17.65 -11.76 11.64
N ILE A 15 16.63 -11.82 12.47
CA ILE A 15 16.45 -10.90 13.60
C ILE A 15 17.51 -11.13 14.66
N THR A 16 18.23 -10.08 15.04
CA THR A 16 19.22 -10.08 16.11
C THR A 16 18.69 -9.40 17.38
N ALA A 17 17.79 -8.44 17.22
CA ALA A 17 17.10 -7.78 18.33
C ALA A 17 15.76 -7.19 17.89
N ALA A 18 14.79 -7.10 18.80
CA ALA A 18 13.50 -6.49 18.56
C ALA A 18 12.98 -5.79 19.81
N ASN A 19 12.32 -4.64 19.65
CA ASN A 19 11.73 -3.95 20.77
C ASN A 19 10.33 -4.52 21.11
N GLN A 20 9.82 -4.13 22.28
CA GLN A 20 8.51 -4.58 22.76
C GLN A 20 7.36 -4.25 21.81
N THR A 21 7.42 -3.12 21.11
CA THR A 21 6.39 -2.70 20.15
C THR A 21 6.32 -3.66 18.96
N PHE A 22 7.48 -4.18 18.49
CA PHE A 22 7.49 -5.22 17.44
C PHE A 22 6.86 -6.52 17.95
N LEU A 23 7.19 -6.94 19.16
CA LEU A 23 6.64 -8.16 19.76
C LEU A 23 5.10 -8.08 19.86
N GLU A 24 4.58 -6.93 20.26
CA GLU A 24 3.13 -6.69 20.33
C GLU A 24 2.47 -6.75 18.94
N LEU A 25 3.08 -6.14 17.91
CA LEU A 25 2.56 -6.20 16.54
C LEU A 25 2.67 -7.58 15.91
N ALA A 26 3.72 -8.31 16.21
CA ALA A 26 3.97 -9.67 15.74
C ALA A 26 3.24 -10.74 16.58
N GLU A 27 2.53 -10.33 17.63
CA GLU A 27 1.82 -11.20 18.58
C GLU A 27 2.76 -12.21 19.25
N LEU A 28 3.97 -11.78 19.63
CA LEU A 28 4.99 -12.58 20.30
C LEU A 28 5.05 -12.27 21.80
N ALA A 29 5.23 -13.28 22.60
CA ALA A 29 5.32 -13.13 24.05
C ALA A 29 6.71 -12.66 24.51
N THR A 30 7.78 -13.09 23.84
CA THR A 30 9.16 -12.78 24.22
C THR A 30 10.04 -12.56 22.98
N GLU A 31 11.16 -11.85 23.18
CA GLU A 31 12.13 -11.56 22.12
C GLU A 31 12.80 -12.83 21.58
N GLU A 32 13.01 -13.85 22.43
CA GLU A 32 13.61 -15.13 22.00
C GLU A 32 12.78 -15.83 20.92
N GLN A 33 11.48 -15.54 20.83
CA GLN A 33 10.63 -16.07 19.76
C GLN A 33 10.90 -15.41 18.40
N ALA A 34 11.50 -14.22 18.39
CA ALA A 34 11.84 -13.47 17.19
C ALA A 34 13.31 -13.68 16.78
N VAL A 35 14.24 -13.63 17.75
CA VAL A 35 15.68 -13.70 17.50
C VAL A 35 16.06 -14.99 16.78
N GLY A 36 16.94 -14.87 15.78
CA GLY A 36 17.40 -15.98 14.93
C GLY A 36 16.40 -16.41 13.86
N ARG A 37 15.26 -15.76 13.75
CA ARG A 37 14.29 -16.02 12.68
C ARG A 37 14.30 -14.89 11.64
N SER A 38 13.97 -15.24 10.39
CA SER A 38 13.85 -14.23 9.34
C SER A 38 12.66 -13.31 9.59
N ILE A 39 12.87 -12.00 9.47
CA ILE A 39 11.82 -10.98 9.56
C ILE A 39 10.71 -11.21 8.51
N ASP A 40 11.02 -11.89 7.40
CA ASP A 40 10.08 -12.25 6.34
C ASP A 40 8.87 -13.04 6.84
N ARG A 41 9.02 -13.76 7.95
CA ARG A 41 7.92 -14.51 8.57
C ARG A 41 6.71 -13.63 8.90
N TRP A 42 6.97 -12.40 9.30
CA TRP A 42 5.94 -11.43 9.70
C TRP A 42 5.62 -10.41 8.62
N LEU A 43 6.37 -10.34 7.51
CA LEU A 43 6.05 -9.46 6.40
C LEU A 43 4.90 -10.03 5.55
N GLY A 44 4.07 -9.14 5.03
CA GLY A 44 2.81 -9.50 4.36
C GLY A 44 2.98 -10.39 3.14
N ARG A 45 3.98 -10.15 2.32
CA ARG A 45 4.29 -10.92 1.10
C ARG A 45 5.59 -11.68 1.29
N THR A 46 5.48 -12.90 1.82
CA THR A 46 6.63 -13.75 2.10
C THR A 46 7.55 -13.90 0.88
N GLY A 47 8.84 -13.71 1.07
CA GLY A 47 9.87 -13.77 0.04
C GLY A 47 9.91 -12.56 -0.91
N VAL A 48 8.86 -11.76 -0.98
CA VAL A 48 8.79 -10.59 -1.88
C VAL A 48 9.22 -9.32 -1.15
N ASP A 49 8.56 -9.01 -0.03
CA ASP A 49 8.78 -7.75 0.69
C ASP A 49 10.20 -7.67 1.23
N LEU A 50 10.71 -8.73 1.84
CA LEU A 50 12.08 -8.78 2.34
C LEU A 50 13.09 -8.62 1.20
N ASN A 51 12.93 -9.34 0.09
CA ASN A 51 13.84 -9.23 -1.05
C ASN A 51 13.88 -7.82 -1.64
N VAL A 52 12.74 -7.15 -1.74
CA VAL A 52 12.66 -5.76 -2.20
C VAL A 52 13.38 -4.83 -1.21
N LEU A 53 13.15 -4.99 0.10
CA LEU A 53 13.81 -4.18 1.13
C LEU A 53 15.32 -4.38 1.12
N LEU A 54 15.80 -5.63 1.15
CA LEU A 54 17.23 -5.94 1.17
C LEU A 54 17.95 -5.49 -0.11
N SER A 55 17.33 -5.66 -1.28
CA SER A 55 17.91 -5.21 -2.55
C SER A 55 18.07 -3.68 -2.58
N ASN A 56 17.07 -2.94 -2.09
CA ASN A 56 17.15 -1.49 -2.01
C ASN A 56 18.18 -1.03 -0.94
N LEU A 57 18.23 -1.68 0.22
CA LEU A 57 19.19 -1.35 1.28
C LEU A 57 20.63 -1.57 0.84
N ARG A 58 20.92 -2.66 0.09
CA ARG A 58 22.26 -2.93 -0.46
C ARG A 58 22.68 -1.92 -1.54
N GLN A 59 21.72 -1.32 -2.26
CA GLN A 59 22.01 -0.37 -3.33
C GLN A 59 22.01 1.10 -2.86
N ARG A 60 21.16 1.44 -1.90
CA ARG A 60 20.86 2.84 -1.51
C ARG A 60 21.09 3.13 -0.03
N GLU A 61 21.53 2.13 0.73
CA GLU A 61 21.79 2.18 2.18
C GLU A 61 20.56 2.53 3.04
N ALA A 62 19.46 3.01 2.43
CA ALA A 62 18.23 3.33 3.13
C ALA A 62 16.98 3.07 2.27
N VAL A 63 15.91 2.66 2.92
CA VAL A 63 14.55 2.58 2.37
C VAL A 63 13.65 3.44 3.24
N ARG A 64 12.78 4.22 2.62
CA ARG A 64 11.80 5.06 3.33
C ARG A 64 10.39 4.75 2.86
N LEU A 65 9.46 4.70 3.82
CA LEU A 65 8.01 4.65 3.58
C LEU A 65 7.57 3.47 2.71
N PHE A 66 8.14 2.28 2.94
CA PHE A 66 7.70 1.06 2.26
C PHE A 66 6.41 0.56 2.91
N ALA A 67 5.28 0.71 2.23
CA ALA A 67 3.98 0.28 2.72
C ALA A 67 3.79 -1.24 2.50
N THR A 68 3.41 -1.93 3.56
CA THR A 68 3.08 -3.37 3.54
C THR A 68 2.16 -3.71 4.70
N THR A 69 1.91 -5.01 4.91
CA THR A 69 1.23 -5.52 6.11
C THR A 69 2.22 -6.29 6.98
N LEU A 70 2.04 -6.21 8.29
CA LEU A 70 2.72 -7.07 9.25
C LEU A 70 1.71 -8.13 9.73
N ARG A 71 2.12 -9.38 9.74
CA ARG A 71 1.31 -10.52 10.19
C ARG A 71 1.72 -10.92 11.60
N GLY A 72 0.75 -11.04 12.48
CA GLY A 72 0.95 -11.61 13.80
C GLY A 72 0.99 -13.15 13.76
N GLU A 73 1.57 -13.76 14.78
CA GLU A 73 1.70 -15.23 14.92
C GLU A 73 0.32 -15.91 15.02
N TYR A 74 -0.68 -15.23 15.56
CA TYR A 74 -2.05 -15.76 15.72
C TYR A 74 -3.02 -15.34 14.61
N GLY A 75 -2.48 -14.75 13.51
CA GLY A 75 -3.25 -14.40 12.32
C GLY A 75 -3.76 -12.96 12.29
N GLY A 76 -3.39 -12.13 13.25
CA GLY A 76 -3.59 -10.69 13.17
C GLY A 76 -2.82 -10.10 11.98
N THR A 77 -3.37 -9.06 11.36
CA THR A 77 -2.70 -8.31 10.30
C THR A 77 -2.81 -6.83 10.58
N THR A 78 -1.69 -6.12 10.48
CA THR A 78 -1.62 -4.67 10.69
C THR A 78 -1.01 -4.01 9.47
N GLU A 79 -1.63 -2.96 8.97
CA GLU A 79 -1.03 -2.14 7.91
C GLU A 79 0.09 -1.31 8.50
N VAL A 80 1.26 -1.42 7.89
CA VAL A 80 2.48 -0.79 8.38
C VAL A 80 3.25 -0.09 7.27
N GLU A 81 4.02 0.91 7.68
CA GLU A 81 4.99 1.60 6.88
C GLU A 81 6.38 1.31 7.44
N ILE A 82 7.27 0.81 6.59
CA ILE A 82 8.63 0.41 6.97
C ILE A 82 9.63 1.42 6.43
N SER A 83 10.46 1.93 7.31
CA SER A 83 11.71 2.61 6.97
C SER A 83 12.87 1.75 7.45
N ALA A 84 13.90 1.58 6.63
CA ALA A 84 15.04 0.76 6.99
C ALA A 84 16.36 1.43 6.58
N ILE A 85 17.41 1.15 7.34
CA ILE A 85 18.76 1.67 7.11
C ILE A 85 19.79 0.54 7.20
N LEU A 86 20.85 0.66 6.41
CA LEU A 86 22.05 -0.14 6.60
C LEU A 86 22.92 0.54 7.66
N TYR A 87 23.25 -0.20 8.69
CA TYR A 87 24.23 0.21 9.69
C TYR A 87 25.51 -0.59 9.49
N ALA A 88 26.54 0.08 9.00
CA ALA A 88 27.86 -0.52 8.81
C ALA A 88 28.61 -0.54 10.14
N GLN A 89 29.09 -1.71 10.56
CA GLN A 89 30.02 -1.89 11.68
C GLN A 89 31.30 -2.56 11.18
N ASP A 90 32.41 -2.34 11.90
CA ASP A 90 33.74 -2.92 11.57
C ASP A 90 33.73 -4.47 11.55
N ASP A 91 32.73 -5.09 12.14
CA ASP A 91 32.59 -6.56 12.32
C ASP A 91 31.42 -7.17 11.54
N GLY A 92 30.96 -6.50 10.52
CA GLY A 92 29.80 -6.91 9.70
C GLY A 92 28.64 -5.90 9.80
N GLY A 93 27.96 -5.67 8.68
CA GLY A 93 26.82 -4.76 8.63
C GLY A 93 25.56 -5.36 9.26
N SER A 94 24.63 -4.49 9.64
CA SER A 94 23.29 -4.88 10.09
C SER A 94 22.25 -3.96 9.49
N PHE A 95 20.99 -4.43 9.40
CA PHE A 95 19.88 -3.58 8.98
C PHE A 95 19.04 -3.22 10.20
N GLY A 96 18.66 -1.93 10.28
CA GLY A 96 17.69 -1.44 11.24
C GLY A 96 16.36 -1.17 10.52
N PHE A 97 15.29 -1.80 10.97
CA PHE A 97 13.93 -1.62 10.48
C PHE A 97 13.12 -0.84 11.49
N PHE A 98 12.49 0.24 11.06
CA PHE A 98 11.54 1.04 11.81
C PHE A 98 10.17 0.81 11.20
N ILE A 99 9.27 0.21 11.95
CA ILE A 99 7.96 -0.24 11.48
C ILE A 99 6.89 0.54 12.22
N ARG A 100 6.14 1.34 11.48
CA ARG A 100 5.07 2.18 12.01
C ARG A 100 3.71 1.57 11.69
N ASP A 101 2.89 1.39 12.71
CA ASP A 101 1.47 1.07 12.54
C ASP A 101 0.73 2.29 11.97
N ILE A 102 0.17 2.15 10.77
CA ILE A 102 -0.62 3.18 10.11
C ILE A 102 -2.12 2.88 10.17
N GLY A 103 -2.52 1.68 10.58
CA GLY A 103 -3.92 1.29 10.69
C GLY A 103 -4.71 2.10 11.74
N ARG A 104 -4.06 2.52 12.82
CA ARG A 104 -4.66 3.39 13.85
C ARG A 104 -4.82 4.86 13.42
N ARG A 105 -4.03 5.35 12.44
CA ARG A 105 -4.08 6.75 11.97
C ARG A 105 -5.18 7.02 10.96
N ILE A 106 -5.65 6.00 10.25
CA ILE A 106 -6.74 6.16 9.27
C ILE A 106 -8.03 6.65 9.94
N GLY A 107 -8.16 6.49 11.25
CA GLY A 107 -9.31 7.01 12.03
C GLY A 107 -9.22 8.47 12.47
N ALA A 108 -8.02 9.08 12.54
CA ALA A 108 -7.83 10.39 13.18
C ALA A 108 -7.29 11.52 12.26
N GLU A 109 -6.59 11.21 11.18
CA GLU A 109 -5.96 12.21 10.30
C GLU A 109 -6.59 12.32 8.88
N SER A 110 -7.72 11.68 8.64
CA SER A 110 -8.39 11.68 7.34
C SER A 110 -9.04 13.01 6.94
N ALA A 111 -8.72 14.12 7.60
CA ALA A 111 -9.36 15.42 7.30
C ALA A 111 -8.49 16.39 6.49
N LEU A 112 -7.20 16.17 6.28
CA LEU A 112 -6.30 17.19 5.68
C LEU A 112 -5.19 16.67 4.74
N SER A 113 -5.12 15.38 4.42
CA SER A 113 -4.24 14.92 3.34
C SER A 113 -5.00 14.96 2.02
N VAL A 114 -4.43 15.66 1.04
CA VAL A 114 -4.85 15.62 -0.35
C VAL A 114 -5.16 14.16 -0.70
N ARG A 115 -6.44 13.84 -0.84
CA ARG A 115 -6.91 12.52 -1.24
C ARG A 115 -6.29 12.15 -2.59
N LEU A 116 -5.18 11.45 -2.56
CA LEU A 116 -4.96 10.50 -3.65
C LEU A 116 -6.21 9.61 -3.66
N PRO A 117 -6.88 9.45 -4.81
CA PRO A 117 -8.10 8.66 -4.84
C PRO A 117 -7.79 7.30 -4.20
N LYS A 118 -8.63 6.85 -3.26
CA LYS A 118 -8.52 5.51 -2.60
C LYS A 118 -8.21 4.38 -3.59
N SER A 119 -8.50 4.62 -4.82
CA SER A 119 -8.27 3.82 -6.01
C SER A 119 -6.81 3.58 -6.36
N VAL A 120 -5.90 4.56 -6.21
CA VAL A 120 -4.46 4.37 -6.52
C VAL A 120 -3.79 3.56 -5.41
N GLU A 121 -4.15 3.80 -4.15
CA GLU A 121 -3.68 3.00 -3.02
C GLU A 121 -4.16 1.54 -3.13
N GLN A 122 -5.42 1.32 -3.50
CA GLN A 122 -5.95 -0.02 -3.71
C GLN A 122 -5.24 -0.78 -4.83
N ILE A 123 -4.86 -0.09 -5.92
CA ILE A 123 -4.09 -0.67 -7.01
C ILE A 123 -2.69 -1.05 -6.54
N THR A 124 -2.03 -0.16 -5.78
CA THR A 124 -0.66 -0.42 -5.28
C THR A 124 -0.62 -1.60 -4.30
N GLN A 125 -1.65 -1.79 -3.49
CA GLN A 125 -1.79 -2.93 -2.58
C GLN A 125 -1.97 -4.28 -3.31
N GLN A 126 -2.39 -4.25 -4.57
CA GLN A 126 -2.57 -5.46 -5.38
C GLN A 126 -1.29 -5.88 -6.13
N ILE A 127 -0.24 -5.06 -6.10
CA ILE A 127 1.05 -5.41 -6.72
C ILE A 127 1.59 -6.69 -6.07
N GLY A 128 1.87 -7.70 -6.90
CA GLY A 128 2.31 -9.01 -6.44
C GLY A 128 1.18 -10.00 -6.09
N ARG A 129 -0.08 -9.55 -6.03
CA ARG A 129 -1.26 -10.42 -5.82
C ARG A 129 -2.03 -10.69 -7.11
N VAL A 130 -1.96 -9.75 -8.04
CA VAL A 130 -2.69 -9.80 -9.31
C VAL A 130 -1.70 -9.60 -10.46
N PRO A 131 -1.84 -10.30 -11.61
CA PRO A 131 -0.99 -10.11 -12.77
C PRO A 131 -1.03 -8.65 -13.27
N LEU A 132 0.10 -8.13 -13.73
CA LEU A 132 0.23 -6.74 -14.23
C LEU A 132 -0.85 -6.37 -15.26
N LYS A 133 -1.17 -7.28 -16.19
CA LYS A 133 -2.20 -7.06 -17.20
C LYS A 133 -3.58 -6.75 -16.59
N GLU A 134 -3.92 -7.44 -15.53
CA GLU A 134 -5.19 -7.23 -14.83
C GLU A 134 -5.17 -5.92 -14.03
N LEU A 135 -4.05 -5.58 -13.39
CA LEU A 135 -3.87 -4.29 -12.71
C LEU A 135 -4.02 -3.12 -13.67
N VAL A 136 -3.37 -3.20 -14.84
CA VAL A 136 -3.48 -2.16 -15.88
C VAL A 136 -4.92 -2.00 -16.36
N ARG A 137 -5.63 -3.12 -16.57
CA ARG A 137 -7.04 -3.09 -16.98
C ARG A 137 -7.92 -2.41 -15.92
N GLN A 138 -7.78 -2.80 -14.66
CA GLN A 138 -8.55 -2.22 -13.54
C GLN A 138 -8.23 -0.74 -13.35
N SER A 139 -6.96 -0.35 -13.49
CA SER A 139 -6.54 1.05 -13.42
C SER A 139 -7.15 1.88 -14.54
N THR A 140 -7.16 1.36 -15.76
CA THR A 140 -7.75 2.03 -16.92
C THR A 140 -9.26 2.20 -16.73
N ASP A 141 -9.97 1.14 -16.35
CA ASP A 141 -11.40 1.18 -16.09
C ASP A 141 -11.76 2.20 -15.01
N LEU A 142 -10.94 2.29 -13.97
CA LEU A 142 -11.15 3.22 -12.87
C LEU A 142 -10.92 4.68 -13.29
N VAL A 143 -9.79 4.97 -13.96
CA VAL A 143 -9.48 6.33 -14.47
C VAL A 143 -10.55 6.76 -15.45
N GLU A 144 -10.96 5.89 -16.36
CA GLU A 144 -12.01 6.17 -17.33
C GLU A 144 -13.35 6.51 -16.65
N LYS A 145 -13.73 5.73 -15.63
CA LYS A 145 -14.94 6.00 -14.83
C LYS A 145 -14.86 7.36 -14.14
N LEU A 146 -13.75 7.68 -13.48
CA LEU A 146 -13.56 8.96 -12.79
C LEU A 146 -13.62 10.16 -13.76
N CYS A 147 -13.01 10.03 -14.94
CA CYS A 147 -13.06 11.08 -15.97
C CYS A 147 -14.50 11.32 -16.46
N ILE A 148 -15.28 10.24 -16.63
CA ILE A 148 -16.68 10.35 -17.05
C ILE A 148 -17.54 11.00 -15.97
N GLU A 149 -17.39 10.59 -14.71
CA GLU A 149 -18.11 11.18 -13.57
C GLU A 149 -17.79 12.69 -13.44
N ALA A 150 -16.51 13.06 -13.52
CA ALA A 150 -16.08 14.46 -13.46
C ALA A 150 -16.63 15.28 -14.65
N ALA A 151 -16.63 14.73 -15.86
CA ALA A 151 -17.17 15.42 -17.03
C ALA A 151 -18.70 15.63 -16.95
N LEU A 152 -19.43 14.66 -16.43
CA LEU A 152 -20.87 14.81 -16.18
C LEU A 152 -21.14 15.87 -15.13
N GLU A 153 -20.41 15.88 -14.03
CA GLU A 153 -20.55 16.89 -12.97
C GLU A 153 -20.27 18.30 -13.51
N LEU A 154 -19.17 18.50 -14.25
CA LEU A 154 -18.80 19.78 -14.87
C LEU A 154 -19.82 20.29 -15.88
N THR A 155 -20.55 19.39 -16.54
CA THR A 155 -21.52 19.72 -17.59
C THR A 155 -22.98 19.68 -17.10
N GLY A 156 -23.21 19.51 -15.79
CA GLY A 156 -24.54 19.39 -15.21
C GLY A 156 -25.34 18.24 -15.84
N ASP A 157 -24.71 17.06 -15.95
CA ASP A 157 -25.27 15.85 -16.59
C ASP A 157 -25.62 15.98 -18.09
N ASN A 158 -25.15 17.04 -18.75
CA ASN A 158 -25.31 17.16 -20.19
C ASN A 158 -24.36 16.18 -20.91
N ARG A 159 -24.90 15.03 -21.32
CA ARG A 159 -24.14 13.94 -21.94
C ARG A 159 -23.49 14.33 -23.29
N ALA A 160 -24.10 15.26 -24.04
CA ALA A 160 -23.54 15.72 -25.30
C ALA A 160 -22.27 16.56 -25.04
N SER A 161 -22.35 17.51 -24.11
CA SER A 161 -21.22 18.35 -23.71
C SER A 161 -20.13 17.53 -23.00
N ALA A 162 -20.50 16.55 -22.18
CA ALA A 162 -19.56 15.65 -21.54
C ALA A 162 -18.78 14.79 -22.56
N ALA A 163 -19.44 14.29 -23.59
CA ALA A 163 -18.77 13.56 -24.68
C ALA A 163 -17.77 14.46 -25.42
N GLU A 164 -18.14 15.70 -25.71
CA GLU A 164 -17.26 16.67 -26.35
C GLU A 164 -16.06 17.02 -25.46
N LEU A 165 -16.30 17.27 -24.18
CA LEU A 165 -15.24 17.54 -23.18
C LEU A 165 -14.23 16.39 -23.07
N LEU A 166 -14.70 15.14 -23.15
CA LEU A 166 -13.88 13.95 -23.09
C LEU A 166 -13.24 13.56 -24.43
N GLY A 167 -13.57 14.24 -25.53
CA GLY A 167 -13.08 13.91 -26.88
C GLY A 167 -13.57 12.55 -27.39
N VAL A 168 -14.75 12.09 -26.95
CA VAL A 168 -15.34 10.82 -27.37
C VAL A 168 -16.65 11.05 -28.15
N SER A 169 -17.05 10.07 -28.99
CA SER A 169 -18.34 10.14 -29.62
C SER A 169 -19.48 9.98 -28.60
N ARG A 170 -20.66 10.56 -28.88
CA ARG A 170 -21.85 10.40 -28.03
C ARG A 170 -22.19 8.92 -27.80
N GLN A 171 -22.14 8.08 -28.86
CA GLN A 171 -22.36 6.65 -28.74
C GLN A 171 -21.30 5.98 -27.87
N GLY A 172 -20.02 6.38 -28.00
CA GLY A 172 -18.93 5.91 -27.16
C GLY A 172 -19.16 6.23 -25.67
N LEU A 173 -19.62 7.46 -25.36
CA LEU A 173 -19.96 7.83 -23.99
C LEU A 173 -21.13 6.97 -23.46
N TYR A 174 -22.21 6.78 -24.23
CA TYR A 174 -23.34 5.95 -23.81
C TYR A 174 -22.92 4.49 -23.52
N ALA A 175 -22.07 3.89 -24.37
CA ALA A 175 -21.56 2.54 -24.14
C ALA A 175 -20.74 2.46 -22.82
N LYS A 176 -19.95 3.50 -22.52
CA LYS A 176 -19.16 3.58 -21.28
C LYS A 176 -20.04 3.81 -20.06
N LEU A 177 -21.04 4.68 -20.14
CA LEU A 177 -22.03 4.87 -19.06
C LEU A 177 -22.74 3.58 -18.68
N HIS A 178 -23.14 2.79 -19.70
CA HIS A 178 -23.75 1.49 -19.47
C HIS A 178 -22.74 0.50 -18.83
N ARG A 179 -21.52 0.44 -19.36
CA ARG A 179 -20.45 -0.44 -18.85
C ARG A 179 -20.16 -0.17 -17.38
N TYR A 180 -20.10 1.10 -16.98
CA TYR A 180 -19.74 1.50 -15.59
C TYR A 180 -20.96 1.69 -14.69
N LYS A 181 -22.17 1.37 -15.17
CA LYS A 181 -23.44 1.54 -14.44
C LYS A 181 -23.65 2.99 -13.91
N LEU A 182 -23.28 3.94 -14.73
CA LEU A 182 -23.46 5.38 -14.43
C LEU A 182 -24.72 5.96 -15.07
N ALA A 183 -25.49 5.14 -15.82
CA ALA A 183 -26.65 5.59 -16.58
C ALA A 183 -27.87 6.00 -15.73
N ASP A 184 -27.95 5.56 -14.46
CA ASP A 184 -29.15 5.65 -13.64
C ASP A 184 -29.12 6.79 -12.59
N LYS A 185 -28.09 7.64 -12.57
CA LYS A 185 -28.03 8.74 -11.59
C LYS A 185 -28.86 10.00 -11.96
N GLY A 186 -29.50 10.02 -13.11
CA GLY A 186 -30.24 11.18 -13.62
C GLY A 186 -31.73 10.95 -13.93
N ALA A 187 -32.34 9.88 -13.39
CA ALA A 187 -33.76 9.55 -13.67
C ALA A 187 -34.66 9.53 -12.43
N GLU A 188 -34.25 10.19 -11.34
CA GLU A 188 -35.12 10.49 -10.19
C GLU A 188 -35.13 12.02 -9.98
N ASP A 189 -36.02 12.70 -10.74
CA ASP A 189 -36.81 13.87 -10.36
C ASP A 189 -37.96 14.02 -11.35
#